data_923117e2c0e0acdf39d51960a912b177
#
_entry.id   923117e2c0e0acdf39d51960a912b177
#
_cell.length_a   1.000
_cell.length_b   1.000
_cell.length_c   1.000
_cell.angle_alpha   90.00
_cell.angle_beta   90.00
_cell.angle_gamma   90.00
#
_symmetry.space_group_name_H-M   'P 1'
#
loop_
_entity.id
_entity.type
_entity.pdbx_description
1 polymer ?
#
loop_
_entity_poly.entity_id
_entity_poly.type
_entity_poly.pdbx_seq_one_letter_code
_entity_poly.pdbx_strand_id
1 'polypeptide(L)'
;MTWDVDATLAQIRRLADAGCEIVRVAVPDDKSADALADIVKGSPLPVVADIHFTWKLGLKAIAAGVHKVRINPGNIGGESRVREIVAAARDRGIPIRVGANAGSLPKEIIAKYGVHDPAGIVEAALIPIRILEKEGFEDIVVSMKASDVGLAVASYRLAARRIPYPLHIGITEAGSAKRGSIKSAVGLGMLLEEGIGDTMRVSLTADPVEEIEAAYMILSAVGLRQRGPEVISCPSCGRCDIDLIGLATTVEERVRALGTKIPLKIAVMGCEVNGPGEARDADVGIAGGLHEGLIFKKGEILRKVKEATIVDDLMVEVEKVLRDKEAEAAAAAAAKPGTGA
;
A
#
# COMPACT_ATOMS: atom_id res chain seq x y z
N MET A 1 -2.26 11.36 18.34
CA MET A 1 -1.10 10.90 19.16
C MET A 1 -1.43 9.51 19.67
N THR A 2 -0.49 8.56 19.66
CA THR A 2 -0.73 7.14 20.03
C THR A 2 -1.34 6.95 21.43
N TRP A 3 -1.02 7.82 22.38
CA TRP A 3 -1.62 7.79 23.71
C TRP A 3 -3.11 8.12 23.76
N ASP A 4 -3.68 8.71 22.71
CA ASP A 4 -5.11 8.90 22.55
C ASP A 4 -5.68 7.66 21.86
N VAL A 5 -6.18 6.73 22.66
CA VAL A 5 -6.67 5.42 22.22
C VAL A 5 -7.83 5.56 21.24
N ASP A 6 -8.82 6.40 21.57
CA ASP A 6 -10.03 6.55 20.75
C ASP A 6 -9.72 7.15 19.38
N ALA A 7 -8.93 8.24 19.34
CA ALA A 7 -8.50 8.84 18.09
C ALA A 7 -7.62 7.89 17.25
N THR A 8 -6.73 7.13 17.91
CA THR A 8 -5.89 6.14 17.24
C THR A 8 -6.72 5.00 16.65
N LEU A 9 -7.67 4.45 17.39
CA LEU A 9 -8.57 3.41 16.90
C LEU A 9 -9.50 3.90 15.79
N ALA A 10 -10.00 5.12 15.88
CA ALA A 10 -10.78 5.73 14.80
C ALA A 10 -9.97 5.83 13.51
N GLN A 11 -8.69 6.27 13.58
CA GLN A 11 -7.80 6.30 12.43
C GLN A 11 -7.50 4.90 11.89
N ILE A 12 -7.24 3.91 12.76
CA ILE A 12 -6.99 2.52 12.34
C ILE A 12 -8.20 1.94 11.60
N ARG A 13 -9.43 2.21 12.06
CA ARG A 13 -10.65 1.76 11.38
C ARG A 13 -10.79 2.38 9.99
N ARG A 14 -10.57 3.69 9.85
CA ARG A 14 -10.55 4.36 8.53
C ARG A 14 -9.52 3.72 7.58
N LEU A 15 -8.33 3.40 8.09
CA LEU A 15 -7.29 2.72 7.31
C LEU A 15 -7.69 1.30 6.93
N ALA A 16 -8.30 0.54 7.84
CA ALA A 16 -8.82 -0.80 7.57
C ALA A 16 -9.91 -0.78 6.49
N ASP A 17 -10.83 0.18 6.57
CA ASP A 17 -11.88 0.37 5.57
C ASP A 17 -11.29 0.71 4.19
N ALA A 18 -10.23 1.52 4.15
CA ALA A 18 -9.48 1.81 2.94
C ALA A 18 -8.69 0.59 2.39
N GLY A 19 -8.46 -0.44 3.23
CA GLY A 19 -7.78 -1.68 2.84
C GLY A 19 -6.38 -1.85 3.38
N CYS A 20 -5.97 -1.06 4.36
CA CYS A 20 -4.73 -1.30 5.09
C CYS A 20 -4.76 -2.71 5.71
N GLU A 21 -3.67 -3.44 5.62
CA GLU A 21 -3.57 -4.81 6.16
C GLU A 21 -2.72 -4.86 7.44
N ILE A 22 -1.81 -3.91 7.61
CA ILE A 22 -0.92 -3.82 8.77
C ILE A 22 -0.76 -2.34 9.13
N VAL A 23 -1.04 -1.97 10.38
CA VAL A 23 -0.87 -0.60 10.84
C VAL A 23 0.36 -0.46 11.73
N ARG A 24 1.05 0.69 11.61
CA ARG A 24 2.19 1.01 12.45
C ARG A 24 1.89 2.24 13.32
N VAL A 25 2.12 2.13 14.62
CA VAL A 25 1.97 3.22 15.58
C VAL A 25 3.33 3.59 16.18
N ALA A 26 3.58 4.88 16.35
CA ALA A 26 4.78 5.37 16.99
C ALA A 26 4.66 5.26 18.51
N VAL A 27 5.75 4.85 19.18
CA VAL A 27 5.81 4.73 20.64
C VAL A 27 6.97 5.57 21.17
N PRO A 28 6.80 6.89 21.22
CA PRO A 28 7.88 7.80 21.62
C PRO A 28 8.12 7.86 23.14
N ASP A 29 7.11 7.53 23.95
CA ASP A 29 7.08 7.71 25.40
C ASP A 29 6.29 6.61 26.12
N ASP A 30 6.38 6.61 27.47
CA ASP A 30 5.68 5.65 28.32
C ASP A 30 4.15 5.76 28.18
N LYS A 31 3.60 6.97 28.04
CA LYS A 31 2.15 7.18 27.88
C LYS A 31 1.63 6.49 26.62
N SER A 32 2.39 6.59 25.51
CA SER A 32 2.06 5.89 24.27
C SER A 32 2.20 4.38 24.41
N ALA A 33 3.20 3.90 25.16
CA ALA A 33 3.38 2.47 25.41
C ALA A 33 2.26 1.89 26.27
N ASP A 34 1.81 2.61 27.28
CA ASP A 34 0.74 2.18 28.19
C ASP A 34 -0.62 2.08 27.45
N ALA A 35 -0.86 2.89 26.41
CA ALA A 35 -2.04 2.84 25.58
C ALA A 35 -2.09 1.64 24.60
N LEU A 36 -0.96 0.97 24.36
CA LEU A 36 -0.89 -0.08 23.32
C LEU A 36 -1.80 -1.28 23.59
N ALA A 37 -2.00 -1.68 24.84
CA ALA A 37 -2.84 -2.84 25.16
C ALA A 37 -4.29 -2.61 24.68
N ASP A 38 -4.85 -1.44 24.92
CA ASP A 38 -6.18 -1.08 24.48
C ASP A 38 -6.26 -0.90 22.96
N ILE A 39 -5.21 -0.31 22.34
CA ILE A 39 -5.13 -0.17 20.89
C ILE A 39 -5.08 -1.54 20.22
N VAL A 40 -4.24 -2.46 20.69
CA VAL A 40 -4.13 -3.83 20.14
C VAL A 40 -5.45 -4.57 20.26
N LYS A 41 -6.09 -4.49 21.43
CA LYS A 41 -7.39 -5.12 21.66
C LYS A 41 -8.52 -4.59 20.78
N GLY A 42 -8.52 -3.28 20.51
CA GLY A 42 -9.57 -2.61 19.73
C GLY A 42 -9.28 -2.52 18.22
N SER A 43 -8.07 -2.88 17.79
CA SER A 43 -7.64 -2.78 16.39
C SER A 43 -8.16 -3.95 15.55
N PRO A 44 -8.80 -3.69 14.41
CA PRO A 44 -9.13 -4.73 13.44
C PRO A 44 -7.92 -5.22 12.62
N LEU A 45 -6.75 -4.57 12.79
CA LEU A 45 -5.54 -4.85 12.02
C LEU A 45 -4.38 -5.24 12.94
N PRO A 46 -3.43 -6.05 12.46
CA PRO A 46 -2.16 -6.26 13.14
C PRO A 46 -1.43 -4.94 13.38
N VAL A 47 -0.98 -4.73 14.62
CA VAL A 47 -0.31 -3.50 15.07
C VAL A 47 1.19 -3.69 15.16
N VAL A 48 1.95 -2.80 14.53
CA VAL A 48 3.41 -2.71 14.61
C VAL A 48 3.79 -1.54 15.50
N ALA A 49 4.55 -1.77 16.57
CA ALA A 49 5.09 -0.72 17.42
C ALA A 49 6.42 -0.20 16.85
N ASP A 50 6.52 1.10 16.63
CA ASP A 50 7.74 1.76 16.13
C ASP A 50 8.53 2.38 17.30
N ILE A 51 9.59 1.71 17.70
CA ILE A 51 10.47 2.09 18.83
C ILE A 51 11.71 2.79 18.31
N HIS A 52 11.90 4.06 18.69
CA HIS A 52 12.99 4.86 18.16
C HIS A 52 14.27 4.80 19.01
N PHE A 53 14.16 4.95 20.34
CA PHE A 53 15.33 5.16 21.21
C PHE A 53 15.34 4.31 22.48
N THR A 54 14.18 4.05 23.07
CA THR A 54 14.10 3.48 24.41
C THR A 54 13.70 2.01 24.37
N TRP A 55 14.65 1.10 24.58
CA TRP A 55 14.42 -0.34 24.58
C TRP A 55 13.31 -0.82 25.53
N LYS A 56 13.16 -0.14 26.71
CA LYS A 56 12.08 -0.46 27.66
C LYS A 56 10.68 -0.29 27.06
N LEU A 57 10.51 0.69 26.16
CA LEU A 57 9.24 0.86 25.43
C LEU A 57 8.99 -0.31 24.47
N GLY A 58 10.06 -0.90 23.91
CA GLY A 58 9.96 -2.13 23.12
C GLY A 58 9.44 -3.30 23.95
N LEU A 59 9.96 -3.50 25.16
CA LEU A 59 9.48 -4.55 26.08
C LEU A 59 8.03 -4.31 26.50
N LYS A 60 7.66 -3.05 26.83
CA LYS A 60 6.25 -2.70 27.12
C LYS A 60 5.34 -3.00 25.93
N ALA A 61 5.74 -2.63 24.71
CA ALA A 61 4.98 -2.90 23.50
C ALA A 61 4.78 -4.39 23.25
N ILE A 62 5.81 -5.21 23.43
CA ILE A 62 5.72 -6.67 23.32
C ILE A 62 4.77 -7.24 24.39
N ALA A 63 4.89 -6.78 25.64
CA ALA A 63 4.00 -7.18 26.73
C ALA A 63 2.55 -6.79 26.46
N ALA A 64 2.29 -5.64 25.82
CA ALA A 64 0.97 -5.17 25.41
C ALA A 64 0.34 -5.99 24.27
N GLY A 65 1.09 -6.92 23.66
CA GLY A 65 0.58 -7.83 22.64
C GLY A 65 0.65 -7.33 21.22
N VAL A 66 1.55 -6.39 20.89
CA VAL A 66 1.75 -5.97 19.49
C VAL A 66 2.20 -7.14 18.62
N HIS A 67 1.87 -7.09 17.33
CA HIS A 67 2.12 -8.18 16.38
C HIS A 67 3.52 -8.11 15.76
N LYS A 68 4.23 -7.00 15.91
CA LYS A 68 5.59 -6.77 15.44
C LYS A 68 6.18 -5.56 16.14
N VAL A 69 7.49 -5.57 16.37
CA VAL A 69 8.22 -4.37 16.78
C VAL A 69 9.17 -3.90 15.68
N ARG A 70 9.27 -2.61 15.50
CA ARG A 70 10.29 -2.00 14.66
C ARG A 70 11.30 -1.31 15.55
N ILE A 71 12.55 -1.69 15.46
CA ILE A 71 13.66 -1.14 16.23
C ILE A 71 14.83 -0.73 15.33
N ASN A 72 15.68 0.11 15.85
CA ASN A 72 17.04 0.30 15.34
C ASN A 72 18.02 -0.12 16.43
N PRO A 73 18.63 -1.32 16.33
CA PRO A 73 19.55 -1.83 17.35
C PRO A 73 20.67 -0.87 17.75
N GLY A 74 21.17 -0.05 16.80
CA GLY A 74 22.18 0.97 17.07
C GLY A 74 21.70 2.11 17.97
N ASN A 75 20.39 2.36 18.07
CA ASN A 75 19.84 3.49 18.82
C ASN A 75 19.26 3.09 20.19
N ILE A 76 19.00 1.81 20.42
CA ILE A 76 18.32 1.34 21.65
C ILE A 76 19.27 0.99 22.79
N GLY A 77 20.58 1.14 22.61
CA GLY A 77 21.56 1.15 23.69
C GLY A 77 22.40 -0.10 23.88
N GLY A 78 22.80 -0.75 22.81
CA GLY A 78 23.81 -1.82 22.79
C GLY A 78 23.27 -3.24 22.83
N GLU A 79 24.15 -4.23 22.63
CA GLU A 79 23.80 -5.64 22.42
C GLU A 79 22.98 -6.26 23.58
N SER A 80 23.29 -5.95 24.84
CA SER A 80 22.55 -6.51 25.97
C SER A 80 21.06 -6.15 25.96
N ARG A 81 20.73 -4.94 25.52
CA ARG A 81 19.34 -4.45 25.43
C ARG A 81 18.62 -5.01 24.22
N VAL A 82 19.35 -5.22 23.12
CA VAL A 82 18.81 -5.96 21.95
C VAL A 82 18.45 -7.37 22.35
N ARG A 83 19.31 -8.05 23.14
CA ARG A 83 19.07 -9.41 23.65
C ARG A 83 17.77 -9.52 24.44
N GLU A 84 17.47 -8.54 25.30
CA GLU A 84 16.23 -8.52 26.08
C GLU A 84 14.99 -8.41 25.17
N ILE A 85 15.05 -7.52 24.13
CA ILE A 85 13.95 -7.42 23.15
C ILE A 85 13.82 -8.71 22.35
N VAL A 86 14.91 -9.32 21.92
CA VAL A 86 14.93 -10.57 21.18
C VAL A 86 14.31 -11.68 22.00
N ALA A 87 14.67 -11.82 23.29
CA ALA A 87 14.09 -12.82 24.18
C ALA A 87 12.57 -12.63 24.30
N ALA A 88 12.12 -11.40 24.57
CA ALA A 88 10.70 -11.10 24.70
C ALA A 88 9.92 -11.32 23.37
N ALA A 89 10.51 -10.98 22.23
CA ALA A 89 9.90 -11.20 20.91
C ALA A 89 9.78 -12.68 20.58
N ARG A 90 10.83 -13.47 20.89
CA ARG A 90 10.84 -14.94 20.73
C ARG A 90 9.78 -15.60 21.58
N ASP A 91 9.68 -15.23 22.85
CA ASP A 91 8.69 -15.79 23.77
C ASP A 91 7.23 -15.54 23.32
N ARG A 92 7.02 -14.45 22.58
CA ARG A 92 5.72 -14.10 22.02
C ARG A 92 5.51 -14.53 20.57
N GLY A 93 6.54 -15.06 19.89
CA GLY A 93 6.48 -15.46 18.48
C GLY A 93 6.21 -14.30 17.53
N ILE A 94 6.77 -13.11 17.80
CA ILE A 94 6.55 -11.93 16.96
C ILE A 94 7.82 -11.51 16.23
N PRO A 95 7.73 -11.07 14.95
CA PRO A 95 8.89 -10.64 14.18
C PRO A 95 9.41 -9.27 14.61
N ILE A 96 10.69 -9.06 14.35
CA ILE A 96 11.38 -7.77 14.54
C ILE A 96 11.69 -7.15 13.18
N ARG A 97 11.25 -5.91 12.94
CA ARG A 97 11.65 -5.17 11.75
C ARG A 97 12.84 -4.26 12.06
N VAL A 98 13.89 -4.43 11.28
CA VAL A 98 15.10 -3.61 11.29
C VAL A 98 15.35 -2.95 9.93
N GLY A 99 16.35 -2.12 9.81
CA GLY A 99 16.76 -1.57 8.52
C GLY A 99 17.62 -0.33 8.61
N ALA A 100 18.01 0.17 7.45
CA ALA A 100 18.83 1.34 7.27
C ALA A 100 18.02 2.55 6.78
N ASN A 101 18.55 3.74 7.06
CA ASN A 101 18.04 4.99 6.52
C ASN A 101 19.23 5.73 5.86
N ALA A 102 19.12 6.03 4.57
CA ALA A 102 20.16 6.76 3.83
C ALA A 102 20.50 8.11 4.45
N GLY A 103 19.53 8.77 5.10
CA GLY A 103 19.74 10.04 5.81
C GLY A 103 20.47 9.92 7.15
N SER A 104 20.75 8.70 7.65
CA SER A 104 21.41 8.48 8.96
C SER A 104 22.31 7.23 8.95
N LEU A 105 23.12 7.10 7.92
CA LEU A 105 24.11 6.02 7.83
C LEU A 105 25.22 6.17 8.89
N PRO A 106 25.75 5.06 9.44
CA PRO A 106 26.92 5.09 10.31
C PRO A 106 28.13 5.75 9.63
N LYS A 107 28.95 6.45 10.42
CA LYS A 107 30.11 7.17 9.88
C LYS A 107 31.11 6.26 9.14
N GLU A 108 31.30 5.05 9.62
CA GLU A 108 32.18 4.05 9.01
C GLU A 108 31.66 3.61 7.63
N ILE A 109 30.34 3.51 7.49
CA ILE A 109 29.71 3.20 6.20
C ILE A 109 29.88 4.37 5.24
N ILE A 110 29.64 5.61 5.70
CA ILE A 110 29.84 6.81 4.88
C ILE A 110 31.30 6.93 4.44
N ALA A 111 32.26 6.67 5.32
CA ALA A 111 33.68 6.73 4.99
C ALA A 111 34.10 5.71 3.93
N LYS A 112 33.45 4.53 3.93
CA LYS A 112 33.79 3.43 3.01
C LYS A 112 33.06 3.53 1.67
N TYR A 113 31.78 3.91 1.67
CA TYR A 113 30.90 3.83 0.49
C TYR A 113 30.38 5.19 0.01
N GLY A 114 30.50 6.24 0.83
CA GLY A 114 29.82 7.51 0.58
C GLY A 114 28.35 7.48 1.02
N VAL A 115 27.62 8.58 0.78
CA VAL A 115 26.23 8.75 1.22
C VAL A 115 25.19 8.24 0.23
N HIS A 116 25.56 8.05 -1.04
CA HIS A 116 24.65 7.70 -2.14
C HIS A 116 24.97 6.34 -2.81
N ASP A 117 25.70 5.47 -2.11
CA ASP A 117 26.02 4.14 -2.64
C ASP A 117 25.00 3.11 -2.14
N PRO A 118 24.31 2.38 -3.04
CA PRO A 118 23.41 1.29 -2.67
C PRO A 118 24.07 0.21 -1.79
N ALA A 119 25.37 -0.08 -2.03
CA ALA A 119 26.10 -1.05 -1.22
C ALA A 119 26.28 -0.58 0.23
N GLY A 120 26.45 0.73 0.43
CA GLY A 120 26.52 1.32 1.77
C GLY A 120 25.19 1.18 2.52
N ILE A 121 24.06 1.41 1.87
CA ILE A 121 22.74 1.24 2.49
C ILE A 121 22.49 -0.23 2.86
N VAL A 122 22.82 -1.17 1.98
CA VAL A 122 22.68 -2.60 2.25
C VAL A 122 23.60 -3.05 3.38
N GLU A 123 24.86 -2.60 3.40
CA GLU A 123 25.79 -2.93 4.49
C GLU A 123 25.31 -2.35 5.84
N ALA A 124 24.78 -1.13 5.84
CA ALA A 124 24.14 -0.55 7.03
C ALA A 124 22.92 -1.35 7.51
N ALA A 125 22.14 -1.93 6.59
CA ALA A 125 21.01 -2.81 6.93
C ALA A 125 21.46 -4.18 7.46
N LEU A 126 22.60 -4.70 7.01
CA LEU A 126 23.17 -5.95 7.50
C LEU A 126 23.69 -5.85 8.95
N ILE A 127 24.08 -4.66 9.42
CA ILE A 127 24.56 -4.50 10.81
C ILE A 127 23.50 -4.96 11.83
N PRO A 128 22.27 -4.39 11.84
CA PRO A 128 21.23 -4.86 12.76
C PRO A 128 20.80 -6.31 12.53
N ILE A 129 20.83 -6.81 11.31
CA ILE A 129 20.52 -8.21 11.00
C ILE A 129 21.50 -9.14 11.71
N ARG A 130 22.82 -8.91 11.54
CA ARG A 130 23.87 -9.71 12.18
C ARG A 130 23.77 -9.72 13.71
N ILE A 131 23.31 -8.62 14.32
CA ILE A 131 23.08 -8.57 15.76
C ILE A 131 21.94 -9.51 16.16
N LEU A 132 20.84 -9.55 15.40
CA LEU A 132 19.72 -10.46 15.67
C LEU A 132 20.09 -11.92 15.41
N GLU A 133 20.78 -12.20 14.30
CA GLU A 133 21.28 -13.54 13.95
C GLU A 133 22.24 -14.09 15.02
N LYS A 134 23.11 -13.26 15.57
CA LYS A 134 24.02 -13.63 16.68
C LYS A 134 23.25 -14.09 17.93
N GLU A 135 22.06 -13.57 18.16
CA GLU A 135 21.15 -14.01 19.22
C GLU A 135 20.26 -15.19 18.79
N GLY A 136 20.48 -15.78 17.60
CA GLY A 136 19.69 -16.89 17.06
C GLY A 136 18.25 -16.49 16.72
N PHE A 137 18.02 -15.25 16.27
CA PHE A 137 16.71 -14.73 15.92
C PHE A 137 16.61 -14.49 14.42
N GLU A 138 15.66 -15.18 13.76
CA GLU A 138 15.50 -15.18 12.30
C GLU A 138 14.13 -14.62 11.83
N ASP A 139 13.19 -14.34 12.74
CA ASP A 139 11.92 -13.70 12.39
C ASP A 139 12.11 -12.20 12.10
N ILE A 140 12.86 -11.91 11.07
CA ILE A 140 13.33 -10.57 10.72
C ILE A 140 12.59 -10.04 9.49
N VAL A 141 12.21 -8.77 9.50
CA VAL A 141 11.77 -8.02 8.33
C VAL A 141 12.73 -6.86 8.10
N VAL A 142 13.13 -6.63 6.86
CA VAL A 142 14.15 -5.61 6.55
C VAL A 142 13.55 -4.46 5.75
N SER A 143 13.90 -3.23 6.11
CA SER A 143 13.51 -2.04 5.37
C SER A 143 14.69 -1.13 5.12
N MET A 144 14.80 -0.58 3.91
CA MET A 144 15.77 0.45 3.55
C MET A 144 15.02 1.71 3.14
N LYS A 145 15.40 2.84 3.76
CA LYS A 145 14.74 4.12 3.52
C LYS A 145 15.66 5.01 2.72
N ALA A 146 15.22 5.41 1.53
CA ALA A 146 15.85 6.46 0.75
C ALA A 146 14.77 7.34 0.11
N SER A 147 15.05 8.61 -0.04
CA SER A 147 14.17 9.57 -0.72
C SER A 147 14.46 9.67 -2.21
N ASP A 148 15.66 9.33 -2.65
CA ASP A 148 16.00 9.17 -4.06
C ASP A 148 15.51 7.82 -4.58
N VAL A 149 14.75 7.82 -5.68
CA VAL A 149 14.13 6.61 -6.24
C VAL A 149 15.18 5.65 -6.79
N GLY A 150 16.17 6.17 -7.53
CA GLY A 150 17.23 5.35 -8.12
C GLY A 150 18.04 4.63 -7.06
N LEU A 151 18.42 5.37 -6.01
CA LEU A 151 19.14 4.84 -4.86
C LEU A 151 18.32 3.79 -4.10
N ALA A 152 17.03 4.06 -3.87
CA ALA A 152 16.13 3.12 -3.20
C ALA A 152 16.00 1.81 -4.00
N VAL A 153 15.69 1.90 -5.29
CA VAL A 153 15.52 0.74 -6.18
C VAL A 153 16.80 -0.08 -6.26
N ALA A 154 17.95 0.57 -6.49
CA ALA A 154 19.24 -0.12 -6.55
C ALA A 154 19.59 -0.81 -5.22
N SER A 155 19.28 -0.19 -4.08
CA SER A 155 19.49 -0.77 -2.76
C SER A 155 18.61 -2.01 -2.52
N TYR A 156 17.32 -1.95 -2.87
CA TYR A 156 16.42 -3.11 -2.72
C TYR A 156 16.77 -4.25 -3.68
N ARG A 157 17.16 -3.96 -4.92
CA ARG A 157 17.66 -4.97 -5.87
C ARG A 157 18.90 -5.69 -5.34
N LEU A 158 19.83 -4.93 -4.76
CA LEU A 158 21.03 -5.51 -4.15
C LEU A 158 20.68 -6.32 -2.89
N ALA A 159 19.78 -5.81 -2.05
CA ALA A 159 19.32 -6.49 -0.84
C ALA A 159 18.60 -7.80 -1.15
N ALA A 160 17.73 -7.83 -2.15
CA ALA A 160 17.01 -9.04 -2.56
C ALA A 160 17.94 -10.21 -2.95
N ARG A 161 19.19 -9.91 -3.35
CA ARG A 161 20.21 -10.93 -3.68
C ARG A 161 21.05 -11.35 -2.48
N ARG A 162 21.07 -10.58 -1.38
CA ARG A 162 22.01 -10.72 -0.27
C ARG A 162 21.36 -10.99 1.07
N ILE A 163 20.10 -10.66 1.22
CA ILE A 163 19.35 -10.73 2.47
C ILE A 163 18.24 -11.77 2.28
N PRO A 164 18.22 -12.85 3.09
CA PRO A 164 17.23 -13.92 2.97
C PRO A 164 15.91 -13.61 3.68
N TYR A 165 15.74 -12.41 4.21
CA TYR A 165 14.57 -11.99 4.98
C TYR A 165 13.59 -11.18 4.15
N PRO A 166 12.28 -11.22 4.49
CA PRO A 166 11.27 -10.40 3.85
C PRO A 166 11.61 -8.91 3.81
N LEU A 167 11.35 -8.28 2.67
CA LEU A 167 11.63 -6.88 2.42
C LEU A 167 10.38 -6.02 2.55
N HIS A 168 10.44 -5.00 3.42
CA HIS A 168 9.42 -3.97 3.52
C HIS A 168 9.82 -2.76 2.68
N ILE A 169 9.28 -2.67 1.47
CA ILE A 169 9.64 -1.65 0.49
C ILE A 169 8.88 -0.33 0.67
N GLY A 170 9.48 0.76 0.23
CA GLY A 170 8.85 2.08 0.26
C GLY A 170 9.83 3.20 -0.03
N ILE A 171 9.33 4.25 -0.68
CA ILE A 171 10.08 5.50 -0.88
C ILE A 171 9.74 6.42 0.30
N THR A 172 10.76 6.98 0.97
CA THR A 172 10.54 7.90 2.09
C THR A 172 10.58 9.35 1.61
N GLU A 173 9.95 10.26 2.35
CA GLU A 173 9.95 11.69 2.03
C GLU A 173 9.52 11.96 0.58
N ALA A 174 8.47 11.25 0.15
CA ALA A 174 8.05 11.33 -1.24
C ALA A 174 7.41 12.68 -1.59
N GLY A 175 6.80 13.37 -0.62
CA GLY A 175 6.20 14.70 -0.76
C GLY A 175 4.68 14.70 -0.66
N SER A 176 4.03 15.73 -1.24
CA SER A 176 2.57 15.86 -1.25
C SER A 176 1.87 14.71 -1.98
N ALA A 177 0.56 14.54 -1.78
CA ALA A 177 -0.23 13.47 -2.39
C ALA A 177 0.11 13.26 -3.88
N LYS A 178 -0.01 14.29 -4.71
CA LYS A 178 0.27 14.17 -6.15
C LYS A 178 1.72 13.80 -6.48
N ARG A 179 2.70 14.55 -5.94
CA ARG A 179 4.13 14.28 -6.22
C ARG A 179 4.60 12.98 -5.62
N GLY A 180 4.20 12.74 -4.38
CA GLY A 180 4.60 11.56 -3.64
C GLY A 180 4.04 10.27 -4.22
N SER A 181 2.81 10.28 -4.72
CA SER A 181 2.22 9.12 -5.40
C SER A 181 2.97 8.78 -6.69
N ILE A 182 3.31 9.79 -7.53
CA ILE A 182 4.10 9.57 -8.74
C ILE A 182 5.48 9.00 -8.40
N LYS A 183 6.16 9.61 -7.42
CA LYS A 183 7.49 9.18 -6.99
C LYS A 183 7.48 7.77 -6.43
N SER A 184 6.48 7.44 -5.62
CA SER A 184 6.28 6.10 -5.06
C SER A 184 5.90 5.09 -6.15
N ALA A 185 5.04 5.47 -7.10
CA ALA A 185 4.65 4.60 -8.20
C ALA A 185 5.84 4.18 -9.07
N VAL A 186 6.74 5.11 -9.39
CA VAL A 186 7.96 4.79 -10.13
C VAL A 186 8.84 3.80 -9.35
N GLY A 187 9.15 4.12 -8.09
CA GLY A 187 10.09 3.29 -7.32
C GLY A 187 9.51 1.93 -6.91
N LEU A 188 8.27 1.92 -6.44
CA LEU A 188 7.61 0.67 -6.04
C LEU A 188 7.22 -0.17 -7.25
N GLY A 189 6.74 0.45 -8.34
CA GLY A 189 6.41 -0.26 -9.57
C GLY A 189 7.60 -1.03 -10.14
N MET A 190 8.80 -0.41 -10.19
CA MET A 190 10.01 -1.10 -10.64
C MET A 190 10.38 -2.31 -9.78
N LEU A 191 10.22 -2.21 -8.47
CA LEU A 191 10.53 -3.32 -7.55
C LEU A 191 9.51 -4.43 -7.62
N LEU A 192 8.23 -4.08 -7.61
CA LEU A 192 7.12 -5.04 -7.65
C LEU A 192 7.08 -5.82 -8.94
N GLU A 193 7.38 -5.20 -10.09
CA GLU A 193 7.47 -5.87 -11.40
C GLU A 193 8.60 -6.92 -11.42
N GLU A 194 9.64 -6.72 -10.62
CA GLU A 194 10.74 -7.67 -10.44
C GLU A 194 10.48 -8.71 -9.34
N GLY A 195 9.29 -8.72 -8.72
CA GLY A 195 8.94 -9.60 -7.61
C GLY A 195 9.64 -9.25 -6.29
N ILE A 196 10.13 -8.02 -6.14
CA ILE A 196 10.82 -7.56 -4.94
C ILE A 196 9.85 -6.80 -4.03
N GLY A 197 9.66 -7.30 -2.80
CA GLY A 197 8.86 -6.68 -1.75
C GLY A 197 7.74 -7.58 -1.26
N ASP A 198 7.79 -7.90 0.03
CA ASP A 198 6.80 -8.73 0.72
C ASP A 198 5.70 -7.90 1.38
N THR A 199 6.07 -6.70 1.80
CA THR A 199 5.17 -5.65 2.27
C THR A 199 5.62 -4.31 1.75
N MET A 200 4.67 -3.38 1.59
CA MET A 200 4.98 -2.04 1.08
C MET A 200 4.36 -0.94 1.93
N ARG A 201 4.90 0.27 1.79
CA ARG A 201 4.27 1.50 2.25
C ARG A 201 4.42 2.60 1.21
N VAL A 202 3.44 3.44 1.12
CA VAL A 202 3.52 4.77 0.52
C VAL A 202 3.69 5.78 1.65
N SER A 203 4.42 6.87 1.44
CA SER A 203 4.65 7.90 2.45
C SER A 203 4.37 9.27 1.85
N LEU A 204 3.26 9.88 2.25
CA LEU A 204 2.77 11.15 1.73
C LEU A 204 2.66 12.20 2.85
N THR A 205 2.79 13.46 2.46
CA THR A 205 2.38 14.58 3.32
C THR A 205 0.90 14.85 3.04
N ALA A 206 0.03 13.93 3.51
CA ALA A 206 -1.41 13.94 3.28
C ALA A 206 -2.13 13.10 4.36
N ASP A 207 -3.46 12.93 4.27
CA ASP A 207 -4.19 11.98 5.11
C ASP A 207 -3.68 10.55 4.84
N PRO A 208 -3.40 9.74 5.88
CA PRO A 208 -2.90 8.38 5.69
C PRO A 208 -3.79 7.44 4.85
N VAL A 209 -5.08 7.74 4.70
CA VAL A 209 -5.97 7.02 3.79
C VAL A 209 -5.52 7.15 2.34
N GLU A 210 -5.03 8.32 1.93
CA GLU A 210 -4.50 8.56 0.59
C GLU A 210 -3.25 7.70 0.29
N GLU A 211 -2.47 7.34 1.32
CA GLU A 211 -1.34 6.42 1.17
C GLU A 211 -1.79 5.01 0.78
N ILE A 212 -2.92 4.55 1.34
CA ILE A 212 -3.50 3.24 1.03
C ILE A 212 -4.12 3.25 -0.37
N GLU A 213 -4.83 4.31 -0.74
CA GLU A 213 -5.38 4.47 -2.09
C GLU A 213 -4.27 4.46 -3.14
N ALA A 214 -3.20 5.25 -2.93
CA ALA A 214 -2.04 5.27 -3.81
C ALA A 214 -1.35 3.89 -3.90
N ALA A 215 -1.25 3.17 -2.78
CA ALA A 215 -0.68 1.82 -2.77
C ALA A 215 -1.48 0.84 -3.63
N TYR A 216 -2.82 0.86 -3.55
CA TYR A 216 -3.66 0.01 -4.40
C TYR A 216 -3.64 0.43 -5.86
N MET A 217 -3.57 1.73 -6.17
CA MET A 217 -3.38 2.19 -7.56
C MET A 217 -2.05 1.67 -8.14
N ILE A 218 -0.97 1.67 -7.37
CA ILE A 218 0.32 1.11 -7.79
C ILE A 218 0.21 -0.40 -8.02
N LEU A 219 -0.39 -1.14 -7.08
CA LEU A 219 -0.56 -2.59 -7.19
C LEU A 219 -1.46 -2.99 -8.37
N SER A 220 -2.50 -2.20 -8.64
CA SER A 220 -3.38 -2.39 -9.82
C SER A 220 -2.62 -2.14 -11.12
N ALA A 221 -1.85 -1.05 -11.19
CA ALA A 221 -1.10 -0.68 -12.39
C ALA A 221 -0.05 -1.73 -12.81
N VAL A 222 0.53 -2.48 -11.84
CA VAL A 222 1.45 -3.60 -12.11
C VAL A 222 0.74 -4.97 -12.10
N GLY A 223 -0.59 -5.02 -12.12
CA GLY A 223 -1.37 -6.25 -12.24
C GLY A 223 -1.32 -7.20 -11.04
N LEU A 224 -0.80 -6.77 -9.88
CA LEU A 224 -0.64 -7.65 -8.72
C LEU A 224 -1.90 -7.74 -7.86
N ARG A 225 -2.56 -6.62 -7.60
CA ARG A 225 -3.80 -6.57 -6.81
C ARG A 225 -4.71 -5.45 -7.31
N GLN A 226 -5.98 -5.75 -7.44
CA GLN A 226 -7.02 -4.77 -7.73
C GLN A 226 -7.98 -4.69 -6.53
N ARG A 227 -8.37 -3.47 -6.17
CA ARG A 227 -9.34 -3.21 -5.11
C ARG A 227 -10.29 -2.13 -5.53
N GLY A 228 -11.57 -2.48 -5.63
CA GLY A 228 -12.61 -1.57 -6.09
C GLY A 228 -12.55 -1.29 -7.59
N PRO A 229 -13.41 -0.40 -8.05
CA PRO A 229 -13.51 -0.03 -9.45
C PRO A 229 -12.31 0.80 -9.93
N GLU A 230 -11.95 0.59 -11.19
CA GLU A 230 -10.99 1.38 -11.95
C GLU A 230 -11.73 2.03 -13.13
N VAL A 231 -11.62 3.34 -13.26
CA VAL A 231 -12.15 4.07 -14.41
C VAL A 231 -10.99 4.37 -15.37
N ILE A 232 -11.10 3.87 -16.59
CA ILE A 232 -10.15 4.16 -17.66
C ILE A 232 -10.80 5.12 -18.66
N SER A 233 -10.04 6.10 -19.15
CA SER A 233 -10.49 7.04 -20.16
C SER A 233 -9.43 7.29 -21.20
N CYS A 234 -9.83 7.56 -22.45
CA CYS A 234 -8.89 7.95 -23.47
C CYS A 234 -8.56 9.45 -23.33
N PRO A 235 -7.41 9.89 -23.87
CA PRO A 235 -7.13 11.32 -23.96
C PRO A 235 -8.07 11.97 -24.98
N SER A 236 -8.55 13.19 -24.68
CA SER A 236 -9.33 13.97 -25.65
C SER A 236 -8.53 14.17 -26.94
N CYS A 237 -9.11 13.86 -28.09
CA CYS A 237 -8.48 14.02 -29.40
C CYS A 237 -9.47 14.64 -30.38
N GLY A 238 -9.05 14.90 -31.63
CA GLY A 238 -9.87 15.53 -32.67
C GLY A 238 -11.12 14.74 -33.12
N ARG A 239 -11.36 13.56 -32.57
CA ARG A 239 -12.57 12.75 -32.79
C ARG A 239 -13.53 12.76 -31.60
N CYS A 240 -13.23 13.54 -30.57
CA CYS A 240 -14.02 13.62 -29.35
C CYS A 240 -15.05 14.75 -29.50
N ASP A 241 -16.33 14.40 -29.59
CA ASP A 241 -17.44 15.35 -29.78
C ASP A 241 -18.22 15.59 -28.46
N ILE A 242 -17.73 15.07 -27.34
CA ILE A 242 -18.36 15.19 -26.01
C ILE A 242 -17.42 15.84 -25.00
N ASP A 243 -17.96 16.34 -23.89
CA ASP A 243 -17.16 16.75 -22.73
C ASP A 243 -16.61 15.52 -21.99
N LEU A 244 -15.60 14.90 -22.58
CA LEU A 244 -14.96 13.69 -22.04
C LEU A 244 -14.38 13.90 -20.65
N ILE A 245 -13.75 15.05 -20.37
CA ILE A 245 -13.13 15.34 -19.08
C ILE A 245 -14.20 15.42 -17.98
N GLY A 246 -15.26 16.18 -18.23
CA GLY A 246 -16.37 16.30 -17.29
C GLY A 246 -17.08 14.97 -17.06
N LEU A 247 -17.30 14.18 -18.12
CA LEU A 247 -17.89 12.85 -18.02
C LEU A 247 -17.02 11.87 -17.20
N ALA A 248 -15.73 11.80 -17.51
CA ALA A 248 -14.81 10.91 -16.78
C ALA A 248 -14.76 11.28 -15.28
N THR A 249 -14.62 12.58 -14.97
CA THR A 249 -14.63 13.05 -13.57
C THR A 249 -15.93 12.68 -12.86
N THR A 250 -17.09 12.90 -13.51
CA THR A 250 -18.41 12.58 -12.92
C THR A 250 -18.55 11.07 -12.69
N VAL A 251 -18.09 10.26 -13.63
CA VAL A 251 -18.11 8.79 -13.49
C VAL A 251 -17.21 8.35 -12.34
N GLU A 252 -15.99 8.88 -12.25
CA GLU A 252 -15.08 8.57 -11.15
C GLU A 252 -15.68 8.90 -9.77
N GLU A 253 -16.31 10.08 -9.65
CA GLU A 253 -16.96 10.50 -8.40
C GLU A 253 -18.13 9.59 -8.02
N ARG A 254 -19.01 9.26 -8.97
CA ARG A 254 -20.17 8.38 -8.74
C ARG A 254 -19.75 6.94 -8.42
N VAL A 255 -18.75 6.43 -9.12
CA VAL A 255 -18.18 5.11 -8.88
C VAL A 255 -17.51 5.03 -7.51
N ARG A 256 -16.76 6.08 -7.12
CA ARG A 256 -16.19 6.19 -5.77
C ARG A 256 -17.27 6.19 -4.69
N ALA A 257 -18.39 6.88 -4.93
CA ALA A 257 -19.53 6.93 -4.00
C ALA A 257 -20.21 5.57 -3.77
N LEU A 258 -20.07 4.59 -4.68
CA LEU A 258 -20.54 3.22 -4.46
C LEU A 258 -19.83 2.52 -3.29
N GLY A 259 -18.61 2.94 -2.94
CA GLY A 259 -17.84 2.38 -1.82
C GLY A 259 -17.52 0.89 -1.93
N THR A 260 -17.73 0.30 -3.11
CA THR A 260 -17.49 -1.13 -3.35
C THR A 260 -16.02 -1.46 -3.37
N LYS A 261 -15.67 -2.65 -2.89
CA LYS A 261 -14.32 -3.23 -2.93
C LYS A 261 -14.16 -4.24 -4.07
N ILE A 262 -15.23 -4.51 -4.80
CA ILE A 262 -15.23 -5.45 -5.91
C ILE A 262 -14.47 -4.86 -7.10
N PRO A 263 -13.50 -5.59 -7.66
CA PRO A 263 -12.81 -5.16 -8.87
C PRO A 263 -13.77 -5.01 -10.05
N LEU A 264 -13.77 -3.84 -10.66
CA LEU A 264 -14.60 -3.49 -11.80
C LEU A 264 -13.84 -2.53 -12.71
N LYS A 265 -13.72 -2.82 -13.99
CA LYS A 265 -13.09 -1.94 -14.97
C LYS A 265 -14.17 -1.22 -15.78
N ILE A 266 -14.21 0.10 -15.65
CA ILE A 266 -15.21 0.96 -16.29
C ILE A 266 -14.49 1.85 -17.31
N ALA A 267 -15.01 1.94 -18.54
CA ALA A 267 -14.40 2.74 -19.58
C ALA A 267 -15.22 3.98 -19.92
N VAL A 268 -14.55 5.13 -20.09
CA VAL A 268 -15.14 6.38 -20.57
C VAL A 268 -14.35 6.82 -21.80
N MET A 269 -14.92 6.56 -23.00
CA MET A 269 -14.26 6.78 -24.28
C MET A 269 -14.89 7.95 -25.05
N GLY A 270 -14.07 8.80 -25.67
CA GLY A 270 -14.49 10.03 -26.34
C GLY A 270 -15.06 9.83 -27.73
N CYS A 271 -14.95 8.64 -28.34
CA CYS A 271 -15.52 8.38 -29.66
C CYS A 271 -16.00 6.93 -29.82
N GLU A 272 -17.08 6.75 -30.60
CA GLU A 272 -17.67 5.44 -30.88
C GLU A 272 -16.83 4.57 -31.82
N VAL A 273 -15.93 5.16 -32.59
CA VAL A 273 -15.13 4.46 -33.63
C VAL A 273 -14.12 3.52 -32.98
N ASN A 274 -13.33 4.01 -32.06
CA ASN A 274 -12.24 3.25 -31.41
C ASN A 274 -12.59 2.81 -29.99
N GLY A 275 -13.53 3.52 -29.34
CA GLY A 275 -13.80 3.34 -27.91
C GLY A 275 -14.08 1.90 -27.48
N PRO A 276 -15.06 1.19 -28.08
CA PRO A 276 -15.33 -0.19 -27.70
C PRO A 276 -14.18 -1.15 -27.98
N GLY A 277 -13.38 -0.89 -29.02
CA GLY A 277 -12.20 -1.71 -29.36
C GLY A 277 -11.03 -1.51 -28.41
N GLU A 278 -10.69 -0.25 -28.07
CA GLU A 278 -9.62 0.12 -27.15
C GLU A 278 -9.94 -0.27 -25.70
N ALA A 279 -11.21 -0.26 -25.34
CA ALA A 279 -11.70 -0.64 -24.01
C ALA A 279 -12.35 -2.04 -23.97
N ARG A 280 -11.94 -2.96 -24.83
CA ARG A 280 -12.52 -4.32 -24.93
C ARG A 280 -12.47 -5.06 -23.60
N ASP A 281 -11.44 -4.85 -22.79
CA ASP A 281 -11.27 -5.53 -21.51
C ASP A 281 -12.04 -4.87 -20.37
N ALA A 282 -12.73 -3.76 -20.62
CA ALA A 282 -13.59 -3.14 -19.62
C ALA A 282 -14.86 -3.98 -19.41
N ASP A 283 -15.25 -4.10 -18.14
CA ASP A 283 -16.50 -4.80 -17.80
C ASP A 283 -17.72 -4.10 -18.37
N VAL A 284 -17.70 -2.75 -18.38
CA VAL A 284 -18.72 -1.89 -18.95
C VAL A 284 -18.11 -0.55 -19.32
N GLY A 285 -18.65 0.13 -20.31
CA GLY A 285 -18.17 1.46 -20.67
C GLY A 285 -19.13 2.24 -21.55
N ILE A 286 -18.76 3.50 -21.74
CA ILE A 286 -19.40 4.41 -22.70
C ILE A 286 -18.39 4.83 -23.76
N ALA A 287 -18.91 5.10 -24.96
CA ALA A 287 -18.17 5.75 -26.04
C ALA A 287 -19.02 6.89 -26.58
N GLY A 288 -18.45 8.11 -26.60
CA GLY A 288 -19.14 9.30 -27.06
C GLY A 288 -19.32 9.34 -28.57
N GLY A 289 -20.39 9.99 -29.02
CA GLY A 289 -20.69 10.34 -30.40
C GLY A 289 -21.38 11.70 -30.45
N LEU A 290 -21.75 12.16 -31.63
CA LEU A 290 -22.37 13.47 -31.82
C LEU A 290 -23.78 13.49 -31.17
N HIS A 291 -23.91 14.20 -30.03
CA HIS A 291 -25.15 14.31 -29.21
C HIS A 291 -25.72 12.99 -28.68
N GLU A 292 -25.02 11.88 -28.87
CA GLU A 292 -25.40 10.55 -28.40
C GLU A 292 -24.12 9.78 -27.97
N GLY A 293 -24.29 8.64 -27.34
CA GLY A 293 -23.20 7.74 -27.03
C GLY A 293 -23.65 6.28 -27.06
N LEU A 294 -22.65 5.42 -26.97
CA LEU A 294 -22.85 3.98 -26.92
C LEU A 294 -22.53 3.48 -25.52
N ILE A 295 -23.37 2.60 -24.98
CA ILE A 295 -22.99 1.75 -23.86
C ILE A 295 -22.52 0.41 -24.40
N PHE A 296 -21.41 -0.08 -23.90
CA PHE A 296 -20.86 -1.38 -24.27
C PHE A 296 -20.43 -2.18 -23.05
N LYS A 297 -20.38 -3.51 -23.19
CA LYS A 297 -19.93 -4.47 -22.19
C LYS A 297 -18.95 -5.43 -22.85
N LYS A 298 -17.70 -5.50 -22.33
CA LYS A 298 -16.64 -6.35 -22.89
C LYS A 298 -16.45 -6.18 -24.41
N GLY A 299 -16.48 -4.93 -24.86
CA GLY A 299 -16.34 -4.55 -26.27
C GLY A 299 -17.60 -4.70 -27.13
N GLU A 300 -18.67 -5.33 -26.65
CA GLU A 300 -19.93 -5.48 -27.38
C GLU A 300 -20.87 -4.31 -27.08
N ILE A 301 -21.43 -3.69 -28.15
CA ILE A 301 -22.32 -2.56 -28.02
C ILE A 301 -23.70 -3.08 -27.52
N LEU A 302 -24.18 -2.55 -26.39
CA LEU A 302 -25.47 -2.87 -25.82
C LEU A 302 -26.58 -2.01 -26.40
N ARG A 303 -26.38 -0.67 -26.38
CA ARG A 303 -27.38 0.29 -26.86
C ARG A 303 -26.79 1.68 -27.08
N LYS A 304 -27.52 2.50 -27.83
CA LYS A 304 -27.30 3.95 -27.92
C LYS A 304 -28.06 4.66 -26.80
N VAL A 305 -27.51 5.75 -26.34
CA VAL A 305 -28.05 6.62 -25.27
C VAL A 305 -27.82 8.09 -25.63
N LYS A 306 -28.67 8.97 -25.09
CA LYS A 306 -28.46 10.42 -25.25
C LYS A 306 -27.31 10.91 -24.39
N GLU A 307 -26.56 11.88 -24.87
CA GLU A 307 -25.47 12.51 -24.11
C GLU A 307 -25.94 13.00 -22.75
N ALA A 308 -27.13 13.62 -22.65
CA ALA A 308 -27.68 14.15 -21.40
C ALA A 308 -27.93 13.09 -20.30
N THR A 309 -28.08 11.80 -20.66
CA THR A 309 -28.37 10.70 -19.72
C THR A 309 -27.24 9.67 -19.66
N ILE A 310 -26.16 9.89 -20.39
CA ILE A 310 -25.11 8.87 -20.62
C ILE A 310 -24.47 8.36 -19.33
N VAL A 311 -24.26 9.23 -18.34
CA VAL A 311 -23.70 8.83 -17.04
C VAL A 311 -24.72 8.02 -16.23
N ASP A 312 -25.99 8.44 -16.21
CA ASP A 312 -27.03 7.71 -15.49
C ASP A 312 -27.25 6.32 -16.08
N ASP A 313 -27.31 6.26 -17.40
CA ASP A 313 -27.44 5.00 -18.15
C ASP A 313 -26.23 4.08 -17.92
N LEU A 314 -25.01 4.63 -17.87
CA LEU A 314 -23.80 3.88 -17.52
C LEU A 314 -23.89 3.33 -16.10
N MET A 315 -24.26 4.15 -15.11
CA MET A 315 -24.34 3.73 -13.72
C MET A 315 -25.35 2.61 -13.49
N VAL A 316 -26.45 2.59 -14.24
CA VAL A 316 -27.40 1.46 -14.22
C VAL A 316 -26.71 0.15 -14.65
N GLU A 317 -25.89 0.18 -15.70
CA GLU A 317 -25.14 -1.00 -16.13
C GLU A 317 -24.01 -1.37 -15.18
N VAL A 318 -23.30 -0.37 -14.61
CA VAL A 318 -22.30 -0.57 -13.56
C VAL A 318 -22.87 -1.33 -12.38
N GLU A 319 -24.04 -0.91 -11.88
CA GLU A 319 -24.72 -1.58 -10.76
C GLU A 319 -25.16 -3.00 -11.09
N LYS A 320 -25.57 -3.28 -12.34
CA LYS A 320 -25.89 -4.65 -12.78
C LYS A 320 -24.65 -5.55 -12.75
N VAL A 321 -23.55 -5.07 -13.37
CA VAL A 321 -22.28 -5.82 -13.39
C VAL A 321 -21.74 -6.02 -11.98
N LEU A 322 -21.89 -5.02 -11.11
CA LEU A 322 -21.48 -5.13 -9.71
C LEU A 322 -22.25 -6.24 -8.99
N ARG A 323 -23.60 -6.27 -9.12
CA ARG A 323 -24.42 -7.34 -8.53
C ARG A 323 -24.05 -8.73 -9.06
N ASP A 324 -23.78 -8.86 -10.36
CA ASP A 324 -23.34 -10.13 -10.95
C ASP A 324 -22.01 -10.60 -10.30
N LYS A 325 -21.02 -9.72 -10.21
CA LYS A 325 -19.73 -10.02 -9.60
C LYS A 325 -19.82 -10.29 -8.09
N GLU A 326 -20.72 -9.63 -7.37
CA GLU A 326 -20.99 -9.90 -5.95
C GLU A 326 -21.55 -11.31 -5.76
N ALA A 327 -22.48 -11.71 -6.61
CA ALA A 327 -23.06 -13.04 -6.60
C ALA A 327 -22.01 -14.12 -6.92
N GLU A 328 -21.15 -13.89 -7.92
CA GLU A 328 -20.03 -14.77 -8.26
C GLU A 328 -19.03 -14.90 -7.09
N ALA A 329 -18.68 -13.79 -6.45
CA ALA A 329 -17.76 -13.78 -5.31
C ALA A 329 -18.34 -14.53 -4.10
N ALA A 330 -19.62 -14.35 -3.81
CA ALA A 330 -20.33 -15.07 -2.75
C ALA A 330 -20.40 -16.58 -3.02
N ALA A 331 -20.69 -16.98 -4.26
CA ALA A 331 -20.69 -18.39 -4.67
C ALA A 331 -19.30 -19.03 -4.55
N ALA A 332 -18.25 -18.32 -4.97
CA ALA A 332 -16.87 -18.77 -4.85
C ALA A 332 -16.41 -18.91 -3.39
N ALA A 333 -16.85 -18.01 -2.50
CA ALA A 333 -16.58 -18.10 -1.07
C ALA A 333 -17.29 -19.30 -0.42
N ALA A 334 -18.51 -19.58 -0.81
CA ALA A 334 -19.28 -20.73 -0.32
C ALA A 334 -18.73 -22.09 -0.81
N ALA A 335 -18.08 -22.12 -1.98
CA ALA A 335 -17.49 -23.32 -2.57
C ALA A 335 -16.10 -23.70 -2.00
N LYS A 336 -15.43 -22.82 -1.24
CA LYS A 336 -14.17 -23.16 -0.58
C LYS A 336 -14.45 -24.05 0.63
N PRO A 337 -13.97 -25.32 0.65
CA PRO A 337 -14.07 -26.16 1.85
C PRO A 337 -13.30 -25.46 2.97
N GLY A 338 -13.93 -25.33 4.13
CA GLY A 338 -13.31 -24.74 5.30
C GLY A 338 -11.98 -25.43 5.58
N THR A 339 -10.88 -24.73 5.38
CA THR A 339 -9.60 -25.13 5.95
C THR A 339 -9.73 -24.92 7.45
N GLY A 340 -10.15 -25.98 8.11
CA GLY A 340 -10.19 -26.04 9.56
C GLY A 340 -8.79 -25.88 10.15
N ALA A 341 -8.78 -25.12 11.23
CA ALA A 341 -7.87 -25.00 12.35
C ALA A 341 -6.38 -25.28 12.12
#